data_def4d7e297a74753784acedcd87a8fe6
#
_entry.id   def4d7e297a74753784acedcd87a8fe6
#
_cell.length_a   1.000
_cell.length_b   1.000
_cell.length_c   1.000
_cell.angle_alpha   90.00
_cell.angle_beta   90.00
_cell.angle_gamma   90.00
#
_symmetry.space_group_name_H-M   'P 1'
#
loop_
_entity.id
_entity.type
_entity.pdbx_description
1 polymer ?
#
loop_
_entity_poly.entity_id
_entity_poly.type
_entity_poly.pdbx_seq_one_letter_code
_entity_poly.pdbx_strand_id
1 'polypeptide(L)'
;MPNNYGIKPVSVITTIPLAEGVNSGSWAFSVPAGYKLGFIFVPNVGFAYISGRRVISVVGNSIFMSPGTNDSLNQYQASSAWLVVFVEAA
;
A
#
# COMPACT_ATOMS: atom_id res chain seq x y z
N MET A 1 -20.72 -12.34 -20.34
CA MET A 1 -21.11 -11.24 -19.74
C MET A 1 -20.58 -11.12 -18.35
N PRO A 2 -20.18 -10.09 -18.02
CA PRO A 2 -19.64 -9.97 -16.71
C PRO A 2 -20.75 -9.95 -15.71
N ASN A 3 -20.43 -10.47 -14.60
CA ASN A 3 -21.36 -10.49 -13.55
C ASN A 3 -20.79 -9.83 -12.36
N ASN A 4 -20.37 -8.64 -12.57
CA ASN A 4 -19.66 -7.96 -11.53
C ASN A 4 -20.58 -7.35 -10.50
N TYR A 5 -21.67 -7.99 -10.22
CA TYR A 5 -22.66 -7.47 -9.31
C TYR A 5 -22.06 -6.80 -8.09
N GLY A 6 -21.74 -5.52 -8.22
CA GLY A 6 -21.12 -4.76 -7.16
C GLY A 6 -19.61 -4.96 -7.01
N ILE A 7 -18.99 -5.76 -7.88
CA ILE A 7 -17.56 -6.00 -7.83
C ILE A 7 -16.88 -5.09 -8.84
N LYS A 8 -15.94 -4.29 -8.38
CA LYS A 8 -15.18 -3.41 -9.25
C LYS A 8 -13.98 -4.16 -9.82
N PRO A 9 -13.62 -3.93 -11.08
CA PRO A 9 -12.40 -4.50 -11.63
C PRO A 9 -11.19 -4.04 -10.87
N VAL A 10 -10.29 -4.96 -10.57
CA VAL A 10 -9.05 -4.68 -9.87
C VAL A 10 -7.92 -5.35 -10.62
N SER A 11 -6.87 -4.60 -10.89
CA SER A 11 -5.69 -5.12 -11.55
C SER A 11 -4.46 -4.81 -10.73
N VAL A 12 -3.71 -5.83 -10.38
CA VAL A 12 -2.45 -5.65 -9.66
C VAL A 12 -1.41 -5.15 -10.64
N ILE A 13 -0.76 -4.04 -10.27
CA ILE A 13 0.32 -3.47 -11.07
C ILE A 13 1.64 -4.12 -10.71
N THR A 14 1.95 -4.20 -9.42
CA THR A 14 3.24 -4.69 -8.96
C THR A 14 3.19 -5.00 -7.49
N THR A 15 4.25 -5.62 -7.00
CA THR A 15 4.47 -5.81 -5.58
C THR A 15 5.80 -5.18 -5.22
N ILE A 16 5.83 -4.48 -4.11
CA ILE A 16 7.02 -3.77 -3.66
C ILE A 16 7.48 -4.41 -2.36
N PRO A 17 8.71 -4.95 -2.31
CA PRO A 17 9.23 -5.49 -1.06
C PRO A 17 9.65 -4.34 -0.15
N LEU A 18 9.26 -4.43 1.10
CA LEU A 18 9.64 -3.47 2.12
C LEU A 18 10.51 -4.18 3.14
N ALA A 19 11.75 -3.71 3.28
CA ALA A 19 12.67 -4.29 4.24
C ALA A 19 12.32 -3.84 5.66
N GLU A 20 12.74 -4.63 6.62
CA GLU A 20 12.55 -4.27 8.02
C GLU A 20 13.27 -2.97 8.34
N GLY A 21 12.59 -2.07 9.04
CA GLY A 21 13.15 -0.79 9.43
C GLY A 21 13.01 0.31 8.38
N VAL A 22 12.63 -0.03 7.17
CA VAL A 22 12.41 0.98 6.12
C VAL A 22 11.07 1.65 6.37
N ASN A 23 11.09 2.97 6.53
CA ASN A 23 9.87 3.72 6.83
C ASN A 23 9.72 4.97 5.99
N SER A 24 10.44 5.09 4.89
CA SER A 24 10.28 6.22 3.97
C SER A 24 10.48 5.75 2.54
N GLY A 25 9.82 6.43 1.63
CA GLY A 25 9.93 6.11 0.22
C GLY A 25 8.78 6.70 -0.57
N SER A 26 8.91 6.65 -1.88
CA SER A 26 7.83 7.07 -2.76
C SER A 26 7.93 6.32 -4.08
N TRP A 27 6.76 6.07 -4.68
CA TRP A 27 6.68 5.33 -5.94
C TRP A 27 5.57 5.96 -6.79
N ALA A 28 5.86 6.19 -8.06
CA ALA A 28 4.89 6.76 -8.99
C ALA A 28 4.49 5.69 -10.01
N PHE A 29 3.23 5.72 -10.41
CA PHE A 29 2.68 4.73 -11.34
C PHE A 29 1.84 5.40 -12.41
N SER A 30 1.62 4.68 -13.51
CA SER A 30 0.67 5.11 -14.53
C SER A 30 -0.69 4.55 -14.19
N VAL A 31 -1.67 5.42 -14.01
CA VAL A 31 -3.03 5.03 -13.66
C VAL A 31 -3.95 5.41 -14.81
N PRO A 32 -4.66 4.45 -15.42
CA PRO A 32 -5.56 4.78 -16.52
C PRO A 32 -6.69 5.71 -16.10
N ALA A 33 -7.20 6.47 -17.05
CA ALA A 33 -8.34 7.34 -16.79
C ALA A 33 -9.52 6.50 -16.29
N GLY A 34 -10.21 7.00 -15.30
CA GLY A 34 -11.35 6.28 -14.71
C GLY A 34 -10.96 5.27 -13.65
N TYR A 35 -9.68 5.17 -13.35
CA TYR A 35 -9.18 4.25 -12.31
C TYR A 35 -8.50 5.02 -11.19
N LYS A 36 -8.33 4.38 -10.08
CA LYS A 36 -7.59 4.94 -8.95
C LYS A 36 -6.60 3.92 -8.42
N LEU A 37 -5.55 4.43 -7.82
CA LEU A 37 -4.48 3.64 -7.25
C LEU A 37 -4.85 3.19 -5.84
N GLY A 38 -4.47 1.99 -5.49
CA GLY A 38 -4.65 1.47 -4.14
C GLY A 38 -3.52 0.53 -3.79
N PHE A 39 -3.51 0.09 -2.54
CA PHE A 39 -2.50 -0.86 -2.09
C PHE A 39 -3.05 -1.75 -0.99
N ILE A 40 -2.39 -2.89 -0.82
CA ILE A 40 -2.64 -3.80 0.29
C ILE A 40 -1.30 -4.03 0.98
N PHE A 41 -1.28 -3.87 2.29
CA PHE A 41 -0.09 -4.11 3.10
C PHE A 41 -0.11 -5.56 3.59
N VAL A 42 0.92 -6.32 3.22
CA VAL A 42 1.02 -7.74 3.59
C VAL A 42 2.31 -7.94 4.38
N PRO A 43 2.24 -8.03 5.70
CA PRO A 43 3.44 -8.25 6.50
C PRO A 43 3.96 -9.68 6.32
N ASN A 44 5.27 -9.84 6.28
CA ASN A 44 5.90 -11.14 6.17
C ASN A 44 5.99 -11.85 7.51
N VAL A 45 5.92 -11.08 8.59
CA VAL A 45 5.99 -11.62 9.94
C VAL A 45 4.78 -11.15 10.70
N GLY A 46 4.57 -11.76 11.84
CA GLY A 46 3.47 -11.34 12.68
C GLY A 46 3.71 -9.97 13.26
N PHE A 47 2.98 -9.68 14.27
CA PHE A 47 3.03 -8.37 14.89
C PHE A 47 4.41 -8.10 15.49
N ALA A 48 5.00 -6.98 15.14
CA ALA A 48 6.32 -6.59 15.60
C ALA A 48 6.36 -5.12 15.95
N TYR A 49 6.98 -4.81 17.06
CA TYR A 49 7.10 -3.42 17.49
C TYR A 49 8.48 -2.84 17.29
N ILE A 50 9.46 -3.69 17.09
CA ILE A 50 10.85 -3.29 17.21
C ILE A 50 11.32 -2.39 16.08
N SER A 51 10.63 -2.43 14.96
CA SER A 51 11.04 -1.67 13.78
C SER A 51 10.33 -0.33 13.64
N GLY A 52 9.47 0.01 14.58
CA GLY A 52 8.74 1.26 14.54
C GLY A 52 7.52 1.20 13.64
N ARG A 53 7.09 2.36 13.19
CA ARG A 53 5.87 2.50 12.41
C ARG A 53 6.12 3.28 11.14
N ARG A 54 5.28 3.03 10.16
CA ARG A 54 5.30 3.76 8.89
C ARG A 54 3.88 4.19 8.52
N VAL A 55 3.80 5.34 7.88
CA VAL A 55 2.54 5.84 7.31
C VAL A 55 2.62 5.68 5.80
N ILE A 56 1.61 5.05 5.21
CA ILE A 56 1.55 4.84 3.77
C ILE A 56 0.29 5.50 3.25
N SER A 57 0.43 6.32 2.22
CA SER A 57 -0.70 7.05 1.67
C SER A 57 -0.63 7.09 0.15
N VAL A 58 -1.81 7.22 -0.46
CA VAL A 58 -1.94 7.37 -1.91
C VAL A 58 -2.29 8.82 -2.19
N VAL A 59 -1.50 9.45 -3.05
CA VAL A 59 -1.76 10.81 -3.49
C VAL A 59 -1.70 10.82 -5.01
N GLY A 60 -2.84 10.96 -5.65
CA GLY A 60 -2.90 10.90 -7.11
C GLY A 60 -2.40 9.55 -7.64
N ASN A 61 -1.37 9.58 -8.45
CA ASN A 61 -0.79 8.37 -9.05
C ASN A 61 0.46 7.89 -8.32
N SER A 62 0.64 8.30 -7.09
CA SER A 62 1.84 7.97 -6.32
C SER A 62 1.48 7.40 -4.96
N ILE A 63 2.39 6.58 -4.44
CA ILE A 63 2.32 6.08 -3.08
C ILE A 63 3.50 6.66 -2.31
N PHE A 64 3.23 7.20 -1.14
CA PHE A 64 4.24 7.80 -0.27
C PHE A 64 4.30 7.07 1.04
N MET A 65 5.50 6.86 1.55
CA MET A 65 5.72 6.26 2.85
C MET A 65 6.60 7.19 3.67
N SER A 66 6.22 7.40 4.92
CA SER A 66 6.97 8.26 5.82
C SER A 66 6.96 7.65 7.23
N PRO A 67 7.90 8.07 8.09
CA PRO A 67 7.92 7.58 9.46
C PRO A 67 6.64 7.91 10.19
N GLY A 68 6.18 6.96 11.00
CA GLY A 68 5.00 7.14 11.83
C GLY A 68 5.37 7.26 13.31
N THR A 69 4.33 7.45 14.11
CA THR A 69 4.48 7.48 15.56
C THR A 69 3.71 6.29 16.14
N ASN A 70 3.95 6.00 17.41
CA ASN A 70 3.36 4.79 18.00
C ASN A 70 1.91 4.94 18.43
N ASP A 71 1.34 6.11 18.27
CA ASP A 71 0.03 6.41 18.79
C ASP A 71 -1.05 6.63 17.74
N SER A 72 -0.76 6.37 16.49
CA SER A 72 -1.74 6.54 15.42
C SER A 72 -2.36 5.21 15.06
N LEU A 73 -3.65 5.21 14.80
CA LEU A 73 -4.40 4.01 14.46
C LEU A 73 -4.23 3.61 12.99
N ASN A 74 -3.78 4.50 12.15
CA ASN A 74 -3.69 4.26 10.71
C ASN A 74 -2.27 4.04 10.24
N GLN A 75 -1.45 3.45 11.08
CA GLN A 75 -0.07 3.20 10.76
C GLN A 75 0.20 1.72 10.62
N TYR A 76 1.24 1.42 9.87
CA TYR A 76 1.67 0.05 9.63
C TYR A 76 2.97 -0.20 10.34
N GLN A 77 3.20 -1.45 10.73
CA GLN A 77 4.47 -1.80 11.35
C GLN A 77 5.60 -1.72 10.32
N ALA A 78 6.77 -1.27 10.76
CA ALA A 78 7.92 -1.12 9.87
C ALA A 78 8.73 -2.43 9.81
N SER A 79 8.05 -3.54 9.73
CA SER A 79 8.67 -4.85 9.59
C SER A 79 8.79 -5.22 8.11
N SER A 80 9.49 -6.32 7.84
CA SER A 80 9.55 -6.85 6.49
C SER A 80 8.15 -7.15 5.99
N ALA A 81 7.81 -6.65 4.81
CA ALA A 81 6.47 -6.75 4.28
C ALA A 81 6.46 -6.62 2.76
N TRP A 82 5.30 -6.85 2.19
CA TRP A 82 5.04 -6.57 0.78
C TRP A 82 3.96 -5.54 0.65
N LEU A 83 4.12 -4.67 -0.31
CA LEU A 83 3.09 -3.71 -0.69
C LEU A 83 2.53 -4.14 -2.03
N VAL A 84 1.30 -4.61 -2.06
CA VAL A 84 0.66 -5.02 -3.30
C VAL A 84 -0.05 -3.80 -3.86
N VAL A 85 0.36 -3.35 -5.03
CA VAL A 85 -0.15 -2.13 -5.65
C VAL A 85 -1.10 -2.50 -6.77
N PHE A 86 -2.28 -1.89 -6.77
CA PHE A 86 -3.30 -2.19 -7.76
C PHE A 86 -4.01 -0.92 -8.20
N VAL A 87 -4.75 -1.05 -9.31
CA VAL A 87 -5.70 -0.02 -9.73
C VAL A 87 -7.09 -0.63 -9.73
N GLU A 88 -8.08 0.18 -9.42
CA GLU A 88 -9.47 -0.23 -9.46
C GLU A 88 -10.31 0.88 -10.04
N ALA A 89 -11.52 0.55 -10.47
CA ALA A 89 -12.42 1.54 -11.04
C ALA A 89 -12.72 2.61 -9.97
N ALA A 90 -12.58 3.84 -10.37
CA ALA A 90 -12.80 4.96 -9.47
C ALA A 90 -14.30 5.17 -9.17
#